data_1d8501ac52295e7f5c4c7d4630ec830d
#
_entry.id   1d8501ac52295e7f5c4c7d4630ec830d
#
_cell.length_a   1.000
_cell.length_b   1.000
_cell.length_c   1.000
_cell.angle_alpha   90.00
_cell.angle_beta   90.00
_cell.angle_gamma   90.00
#
_symmetry.space_group_name_H-M   'P 1'
#
loop_
_entity.id
_entity.type
_entity.pdbx_description
1 polymer ?
#
loop_
_entity_poly.entity_id
_entity_poly.type
_entity_poly.pdbx_seq_one_letter_code
_entity_poly.pdbx_strand_id
1 'polypeptide(L)'
;MNDLQSTPLRLRAALVSTLLLMLILCIWHVATLRPASNAPGLTALPLTAEQIEYAKLMGKSVDAPKKADGFPTLDQMAQTFVKHFADPFYDNGPNDKGIAIQLAHSLGRVALGFLLACVVAIPFGFVIGMSPMLSRAFDPFIQVLKPISPLAWMPLALYTIKDSAVSGVFVIFICSLWPMLINTAFGVSSVKREWLN
;
A
#
# COMPACT_ATOMS: atom_id res chain seq x y z
N MET A 1 -43.50 -6.07 1.72
CA MET A 1 -44.00 -5.60 0.38
C MET A 1 -43.15 -4.45 -0.17
N ASN A 2 -41.82 -4.34 0.19
CA ASN A 2 -40.94 -3.21 -0.21
C ASN A 2 -39.78 -3.60 -1.12
N ASP A 3 -39.69 -4.85 -1.58
CA ASP A 3 -38.52 -5.31 -2.34
C ASP A 3 -38.62 -5.13 -3.86
N LEU A 4 -39.78 -4.81 -4.37
CA LEU A 4 -40.03 -4.65 -5.82
C LEU A 4 -39.67 -3.27 -6.37
N GLN A 5 -39.50 -2.26 -5.52
CA GLN A 5 -39.10 -0.91 -5.96
C GLN A 5 -37.58 -0.67 -5.96
N SER A 6 -36.78 -1.55 -5.36
CA SER A 6 -35.34 -1.38 -5.25
C SER A 6 -34.55 -1.94 -6.46
N THR A 7 -35.11 -2.85 -7.21
CA THR A 7 -34.49 -3.49 -8.39
C THR A 7 -34.15 -2.51 -9.52
N PRO A 8 -35.05 -1.57 -9.93
CA PRO A 8 -34.73 -0.63 -11.01
C PRO A 8 -33.64 0.40 -10.60
N LEU A 9 -33.62 0.82 -9.35
CA LEU A 9 -32.57 1.73 -8.84
C LEU A 9 -31.21 1.04 -8.76
N ARG A 10 -31.14 -0.20 -8.29
CA ARG A 10 -29.89 -0.98 -8.26
C ARG A 10 -29.35 -1.27 -9.67
N LEU A 11 -30.23 -1.59 -10.60
CA LEU A 11 -29.85 -1.83 -12.00
C LEU A 11 -29.32 -0.54 -12.64
N ARG A 12 -30.01 0.58 -12.45
CA ARG A 12 -29.56 1.91 -12.93
C ARG A 12 -28.23 2.32 -12.30
N ALA A 13 -28.06 2.12 -11.00
CA ALA A 13 -26.80 2.39 -10.32
C ALA A 13 -25.65 1.49 -10.85
N ALA A 14 -25.91 0.21 -11.09
CA ALA A 14 -24.94 -0.70 -11.70
C ALA A 14 -24.56 -0.27 -13.13
N LEU A 15 -25.55 0.13 -13.94
CA LEU A 15 -25.29 0.64 -15.30
C LEU A 15 -24.46 1.92 -15.29
N VAL A 16 -24.74 2.86 -14.41
CA VAL A 16 -23.96 4.10 -14.27
C VAL A 16 -22.55 3.78 -13.79
N SER A 17 -22.38 2.86 -12.83
CA SER A 17 -21.07 2.45 -12.33
C SER A 17 -20.23 1.78 -13.42
N THR A 18 -20.82 0.87 -14.21
CA THR A 18 -20.10 0.23 -15.33
C THR A 18 -19.75 1.23 -16.42
N LEU A 19 -20.63 2.19 -16.70
CA LEU A 19 -20.38 3.23 -17.70
C LEU A 19 -19.25 4.18 -17.25
N LEU A 20 -19.20 4.55 -15.98
CA LEU A 20 -18.10 5.32 -15.38
C LEU A 20 -16.79 4.54 -15.44
N LEU A 21 -16.79 3.26 -15.11
CA LEU A 21 -15.62 2.40 -15.21
C LEU A 21 -15.09 2.34 -16.65
N MET A 22 -15.98 2.09 -17.61
CA MET A 22 -15.64 2.10 -19.04
C MET A 22 -15.07 3.43 -19.50
N LEU A 23 -15.64 4.54 -19.03
CA LEU A 23 -15.15 5.88 -19.34
C LEU A 23 -13.73 6.09 -18.81
N ILE A 24 -13.47 5.69 -17.55
CA ILE A 24 -12.13 5.79 -16.96
C ILE A 24 -11.12 4.94 -17.73
N LEU A 25 -11.48 3.71 -18.08
CA LEU A 25 -10.63 2.81 -18.87
C LEU A 25 -10.38 3.37 -20.28
N CYS A 26 -11.37 3.99 -20.89
CA CYS A 26 -11.25 4.63 -22.21
C CYS A 26 -10.31 5.85 -22.14
N ILE A 27 -10.47 6.71 -21.13
CA ILE A 27 -9.56 7.84 -20.89
C ILE A 27 -8.13 7.35 -20.68
N TRP A 28 -7.96 6.32 -19.84
CA TRP A 28 -6.65 5.71 -19.61
C TRP A 28 -6.05 5.18 -20.91
N HIS A 29 -6.82 4.43 -21.67
CA HIS A 29 -6.35 3.87 -22.95
C HIS A 29 -5.94 4.98 -23.92
N VAL A 30 -6.75 6.01 -24.10
CA VAL A 30 -6.42 7.16 -24.96
C VAL A 30 -5.20 7.91 -24.45
N ALA A 31 -5.05 8.10 -23.15
CA ALA A 31 -3.91 8.77 -22.57
C ALA A 31 -2.59 7.97 -22.75
N THR A 32 -2.67 6.64 -22.74
CA THR A 32 -1.50 5.76 -22.91
C THR A 32 -1.20 5.42 -24.37
N LEU A 33 -2.14 5.65 -25.30
CA LEU A 33 -1.93 5.51 -26.73
C LEU A 33 -1.11 6.67 -27.33
N ARG A 34 -0.94 7.80 -26.62
CA ARG A 34 -0.06 8.87 -27.09
C ARG A 34 1.35 8.31 -27.11
N PRO A 35 1.97 8.15 -28.29
CA PRO A 35 3.35 7.73 -28.35
C PRO A 35 4.17 8.77 -27.57
N ALA A 36 5.09 8.30 -26.75
CA ALA A 36 6.08 9.15 -26.09
C ALA A 36 7.09 9.74 -27.10
N SER A 37 6.67 9.97 -28.34
CA SER A 37 7.40 10.62 -29.39
C SER A 37 6.77 11.98 -29.61
N ASN A 38 7.37 12.96 -29.08
CA ASN A 38 7.49 14.35 -29.51
C ASN A 38 7.54 15.29 -28.30
N ALA A 39 8.33 14.94 -27.27
CA ALA A 39 9.02 16.00 -26.57
C ALA A 39 10.06 16.54 -27.58
N PRO A 40 9.91 17.76 -28.11
CA PRO A 40 10.92 18.34 -28.95
C PRO A 40 12.13 18.63 -28.07
N GLY A 41 13.18 17.82 -28.17
CA GLY A 41 14.42 18.23 -27.58
C GLY A 41 15.30 17.22 -26.86
N LEU A 42 15.09 15.92 -27.03
CA LEU A 42 16.16 14.97 -26.78
C LEU A 42 16.12 13.90 -27.87
N THR A 43 16.48 14.28 -29.06
CA THR A 43 17.09 13.38 -30.03
C THR A 43 18.12 12.57 -29.24
N ALA A 44 17.96 11.27 -29.22
CA ALA A 44 18.93 10.36 -28.65
C ALA A 44 20.26 10.64 -29.32
N LEU A 45 21.05 11.50 -28.73
CA LEU A 45 22.47 11.59 -29.07
C LEU A 45 22.99 10.16 -28.89
N PRO A 46 23.72 9.60 -29.85
CA PRO A 46 24.33 8.30 -29.68
C PRO A 46 25.10 8.34 -28.36
N LEU A 47 24.83 7.37 -27.50
CA LEU A 47 25.48 7.24 -26.19
C LEU A 47 27.00 7.39 -26.44
N THR A 48 27.62 8.34 -25.74
CA THR A 48 29.08 8.48 -25.82
C THR A 48 29.72 7.19 -25.33
N ALA A 49 30.92 6.87 -25.85
CA ALA A 49 31.65 5.67 -25.50
C ALA A 49 31.77 5.49 -23.96
N GLU A 50 31.93 6.61 -23.23
CA GLU A 50 31.97 6.63 -21.77
C GLU A 50 30.63 6.21 -21.12
N GLN A 51 29.50 6.59 -21.69
CA GLN A 51 28.17 6.20 -21.19
C GLN A 51 27.87 4.72 -21.42
N ILE A 52 28.39 4.17 -22.54
CA ILE A 52 28.28 2.74 -22.84
C ILE A 52 29.15 1.94 -21.88
N GLU A 53 30.35 2.41 -21.57
CA GLU A 53 31.27 1.77 -20.64
C GLU A 53 30.73 1.81 -19.21
N TYR A 54 30.17 2.95 -18.78
CA TYR A 54 29.51 3.10 -17.49
C TYR A 54 28.26 2.19 -17.35
N ALA A 55 27.47 2.05 -18.40
CA ALA A 55 26.32 1.14 -18.42
C ALA A 55 26.75 -0.33 -18.31
N LYS A 56 27.86 -0.72 -18.98
CA LYS A 56 28.45 -2.06 -18.86
C LYS A 56 28.98 -2.34 -17.45
N LEU A 57 29.65 -1.37 -16.82
CA LEU A 57 30.15 -1.49 -15.44
C LEU A 57 29.01 -1.63 -14.43
N MET A 58 27.86 -1.01 -14.68
CA MET A 58 26.65 -1.08 -13.87
C MET A 58 25.79 -2.33 -14.16
N GLY A 59 26.26 -3.24 -15.02
CA GLY A 59 25.53 -4.46 -15.38
C GLY A 59 24.24 -4.21 -16.17
N LYS A 60 24.09 -3.01 -16.76
CA LYS A 60 22.95 -2.67 -17.63
C LYS A 60 23.33 -3.06 -19.05
N SER A 61 22.61 -4.03 -19.64
CA SER A 61 22.74 -4.33 -21.07
C SER A 61 22.33 -3.10 -21.87
N VAL A 62 23.23 -2.64 -22.74
CA VAL A 62 23.02 -1.48 -23.64
C VAL A 62 21.89 -1.75 -24.64
N ASP A 63 21.59 -3.02 -24.88
CA ASP A 63 20.54 -3.52 -25.78
C ASP A 63 19.18 -3.78 -25.09
N ALA A 64 19.04 -3.47 -23.79
CA ALA A 64 17.74 -3.58 -23.16
C ALA A 64 16.78 -2.58 -23.86
N PRO A 65 15.64 -3.05 -24.41
CA PRO A 65 14.67 -2.14 -25.02
C PRO A 65 14.35 -1.08 -23.97
N LYS A 66 14.54 0.22 -24.33
CA LYS A 66 14.18 1.34 -23.45
C LYS A 66 12.79 1.05 -22.90
N LYS A 67 12.68 0.77 -21.59
CA LYS A 67 11.38 0.81 -20.91
C LYS A 67 10.80 2.16 -21.27
N ALA A 68 9.68 2.14 -22.00
CA ALA A 68 8.98 3.36 -22.32
C ALA A 68 8.73 4.09 -20.99
N ASP A 69 9.33 5.29 -20.84
CA ASP A 69 9.10 6.16 -19.69
C ASP A 69 7.66 6.70 -19.80
N GLY A 70 6.70 5.91 -19.37
CA GLY A 70 5.29 6.25 -19.43
C GLY A 70 4.44 5.28 -18.64
N PHE A 71 3.20 5.65 -18.41
CA PHE A 71 2.22 4.75 -17.80
C PHE A 71 2.02 3.53 -18.72
N PRO A 72 1.95 2.30 -18.15
CA PRO A 72 1.76 1.09 -18.93
C PRO A 72 0.44 1.13 -19.68
N THR A 73 0.44 0.62 -20.92
CA THR A 73 -0.77 0.46 -21.71
C THR A 73 -1.64 -0.68 -21.13
N LEU A 74 -2.94 -0.66 -21.40
CA LEU A 74 -3.86 -1.73 -20.97
C LEU A 74 -3.41 -3.11 -21.46
N ASP A 75 -2.84 -3.17 -22.67
CA ASP A 75 -2.32 -4.42 -23.23
C ASP A 75 -1.11 -4.94 -22.44
N GLN A 76 -0.14 -4.06 -22.12
CA GLN A 76 1.00 -4.41 -21.26
C GLN A 76 0.57 -4.85 -19.87
N MET A 77 -0.45 -4.20 -19.30
CA MET A 77 -1.01 -4.61 -18.02
C MET A 77 -1.66 -5.98 -18.11
N ALA A 78 -2.45 -6.25 -19.16
CA ALA A 78 -3.09 -7.53 -19.36
C ALA A 78 -2.07 -8.66 -19.57
N GLN A 79 -1.03 -8.44 -20.37
CA GLN A 79 0.04 -9.41 -20.59
C GLN A 79 0.82 -9.70 -19.31
N THR A 80 1.14 -8.66 -18.53
CA THR A 80 1.83 -8.80 -17.25
C THR A 80 0.95 -9.55 -16.24
N PHE A 81 -0.34 -9.26 -16.23
CA PHE A 81 -1.31 -9.96 -15.38
C PHE A 81 -1.34 -11.46 -15.74
N VAL A 82 -1.55 -11.80 -17.01
CA VAL A 82 -1.56 -13.19 -17.46
C VAL A 82 -0.25 -13.89 -17.12
N LYS A 83 0.90 -13.26 -17.36
CA LYS A 83 2.22 -13.83 -17.05
C LYS A 83 2.37 -14.16 -15.56
N HIS A 84 2.00 -13.24 -14.67
CA HIS A 84 2.14 -13.45 -13.23
C HIS A 84 1.09 -14.43 -12.64
N PHE A 85 -0.06 -14.57 -13.30
CA PHE A 85 -1.08 -15.55 -12.89
C PHE A 85 -0.84 -16.94 -13.48
N ALA A 86 -0.13 -17.05 -14.63
CA ALA A 86 0.20 -18.34 -15.23
C ALA A 86 1.16 -19.15 -14.34
N ASP A 87 2.13 -18.49 -13.72
CA ASP A 87 3.04 -19.14 -12.76
C ASP A 87 3.21 -18.24 -11.51
N PRO A 88 2.30 -18.35 -10.53
CA PRO A 88 2.30 -17.50 -9.36
C PRO A 88 3.40 -17.83 -8.33
N PHE A 89 4.06 -18.98 -8.46
CA PHE A 89 5.04 -19.48 -7.48
C PHE A 89 6.49 -19.51 -8.02
N TYR A 90 6.76 -18.88 -9.16
CA TYR A 90 8.11 -18.86 -9.70
C TYR A 90 9.08 -18.10 -8.78
N ASP A 91 10.32 -18.57 -8.69
CA ASP A 91 11.41 -17.90 -7.94
C ASP A 91 12.67 -17.87 -8.81
N ASN A 92 12.90 -16.75 -9.48
CA ASN A 92 14.06 -16.51 -10.33
C ASN A 92 15.13 -15.67 -9.62
N GLY A 93 15.01 -15.46 -8.32
CA GLY A 93 15.98 -14.72 -7.52
C GLY A 93 15.37 -13.69 -6.56
N PRO A 94 16.22 -12.90 -5.88
CA PRO A 94 15.76 -12.02 -4.79
C PRO A 94 14.71 -10.99 -5.20
N ASN A 95 14.77 -10.52 -6.45
CA ASN A 95 13.91 -9.44 -6.96
C ASN A 95 12.89 -9.90 -8.03
N ASP A 96 12.88 -11.19 -8.40
CA ASP A 96 12.00 -11.74 -9.44
C ASP A 96 11.29 -12.98 -8.92
N LYS A 97 10.28 -12.77 -8.11
CA LYS A 97 9.45 -13.81 -7.48
C LYS A 97 8.01 -13.72 -7.93
N GLY A 98 7.37 -14.87 -8.01
CA GLY A 98 5.96 -14.99 -8.33
C GLY A 98 5.07 -14.25 -7.34
N ILE A 99 3.91 -13.80 -7.83
CA ILE A 99 2.98 -12.96 -7.07
C ILE A 99 2.51 -13.64 -5.76
N ALA A 100 2.36 -14.96 -5.75
CA ALA A 100 1.95 -15.70 -4.55
C ALA A 100 3.02 -15.67 -3.46
N ILE A 101 4.29 -15.79 -3.83
CA ILE A 101 5.42 -15.71 -2.89
C ILE A 101 5.52 -14.29 -2.32
N GLN A 102 5.43 -13.27 -3.18
CA GLN A 102 5.46 -11.87 -2.75
C GLN A 102 4.28 -11.54 -1.82
N LEU A 103 3.08 -12.04 -2.13
CA LEU A 103 1.88 -11.86 -1.32
C LEU A 103 2.03 -12.55 0.05
N ALA A 104 2.55 -13.78 0.08
CA ALA A 104 2.79 -14.50 1.33
C ALA A 104 3.77 -13.76 2.24
N HIS A 105 4.88 -13.27 1.69
CA HIS A 105 5.85 -12.45 2.45
C HIS A 105 5.24 -11.14 2.95
N SER A 106 4.46 -10.47 2.12
CA SER A 106 3.78 -9.22 2.49
C SER A 106 2.75 -9.46 3.59
N LEU A 107 1.94 -10.50 3.46
CA LEU A 107 0.92 -10.87 4.45
C LEU A 107 1.57 -11.28 5.79
N GLY A 108 2.68 -12.01 5.74
CA GLY A 108 3.45 -12.36 6.94
C GLY A 108 3.96 -11.13 7.69
N ARG A 109 4.50 -10.13 6.98
CA ARG A 109 4.94 -8.85 7.60
C ARG A 109 3.77 -8.07 8.19
N VAL A 110 2.64 -8.02 7.48
CA VAL A 110 1.42 -7.36 7.98
C VAL A 110 0.91 -8.07 9.24
N ALA A 111 0.80 -9.39 9.20
CA ALA A 111 0.35 -10.18 10.34
C ALA A 111 1.26 -9.97 11.57
N LEU A 112 2.59 -10.01 11.38
CA LEU A 112 3.55 -9.81 12.46
C LEU A 112 3.43 -8.41 13.08
N GLY A 113 3.43 -7.35 12.25
CA GLY A 113 3.30 -5.97 12.73
C GLY A 113 1.97 -5.72 13.44
N PHE A 114 0.88 -6.27 12.90
CA PHE A 114 -0.44 -6.17 13.50
C PHE A 114 -0.53 -6.92 14.84
N LEU A 115 -0.03 -8.15 14.93
CA LEU A 115 -0.01 -8.93 16.16
C LEU A 115 0.82 -8.25 17.25
N LEU A 116 1.98 -7.69 16.91
CA LEU A 116 2.77 -6.89 17.86
C LEU A 116 1.98 -5.67 18.36
N ALA A 117 1.25 -5.00 17.46
CA ALA A 117 0.37 -3.90 17.86
C ALA A 117 -0.76 -4.35 18.79
N CYS A 118 -1.37 -5.52 18.55
CA CYS A 118 -2.39 -6.10 19.46
C CYS A 118 -1.83 -6.33 20.86
N VAL A 119 -0.66 -6.97 20.93
CA VAL A 119 -0.02 -7.33 22.24
C VAL A 119 0.29 -6.08 23.06
N VAL A 120 0.61 -4.97 22.40
CA VAL A 120 0.92 -3.70 23.09
C VAL A 120 -0.33 -2.86 23.30
N ALA A 121 -1.09 -2.60 22.23
CA ALA A 121 -2.20 -1.64 22.27
C ALA A 121 -3.39 -2.11 23.12
N ILE A 122 -3.69 -3.41 23.15
CA ILE A 122 -4.83 -3.91 23.90
C ILE A 122 -4.61 -3.76 25.41
N PRO A 123 -3.51 -4.26 26.01
CA PRO A 123 -3.29 -4.08 27.46
C PRO A 123 -3.18 -2.60 27.86
N PHE A 124 -2.43 -1.80 27.08
CA PHE A 124 -2.32 -0.37 27.36
C PHE A 124 -3.66 0.36 27.20
N GLY A 125 -4.45 0.02 26.20
CA GLY A 125 -5.80 0.55 26.00
C GLY A 125 -6.73 0.22 27.16
N PHE A 126 -6.66 -1.00 27.70
CA PHE A 126 -7.40 -1.38 28.92
C PHE A 126 -7.00 -0.51 30.10
N VAL A 127 -5.72 -0.38 30.39
CA VAL A 127 -5.23 0.42 31.52
C VAL A 127 -5.64 1.89 31.39
N ILE A 128 -5.53 2.46 30.21
CA ILE A 128 -5.94 3.85 29.93
C ILE A 128 -7.46 3.99 30.07
N GLY A 129 -8.24 3.05 29.52
CA GLY A 129 -9.70 3.08 29.53
C GLY A 129 -10.31 2.91 30.92
N MET A 130 -9.64 2.16 31.82
CA MET A 130 -10.10 1.97 33.20
C MET A 130 -9.83 3.18 34.12
N SER A 131 -8.87 4.02 33.78
CA SER A 131 -8.46 5.16 34.61
C SER A 131 -8.71 6.51 33.93
N PRO A 132 -9.67 7.32 34.41
CA PRO A 132 -9.89 8.66 33.88
C PRO A 132 -8.67 9.57 33.98
N MET A 133 -7.82 9.34 34.98
CA MET A 133 -6.57 10.08 35.14
C MET A 133 -5.57 9.77 34.03
N LEU A 134 -5.37 8.46 33.74
CA LEU A 134 -4.47 8.03 32.66
C LEU A 134 -5.00 8.46 31.29
N SER A 135 -6.31 8.33 31.07
CA SER A 135 -6.94 8.77 29.82
C SER A 135 -6.61 10.27 29.55
N ARG A 136 -6.81 11.13 30.52
CA ARG A 136 -6.48 12.57 30.39
C ARG A 136 -4.99 12.86 30.25
N ALA A 137 -4.14 12.07 30.91
CA ALA A 137 -2.68 12.24 30.83
C ALA A 137 -2.13 11.83 29.45
N PHE A 138 -2.68 10.76 28.84
CA PHE A 138 -2.23 10.27 27.53
C PHE A 138 -2.90 10.97 26.34
N ASP A 139 -4.03 11.63 26.55
CA ASP A 139 -4.82 12.29 25.51
C ASP A 139 -3.98 13.27 24.63
N PRO A 140 -3.15 14.19 25.19
CA PRO A 140 -2.36 15.09 24.38
C PRO A 140 -1.32 14.38 23.51
N PHE A 141 -0.72 13.29 24.01
CA PHE A 141 0.24 12.48 23.23
C PHE A 141 -0.44 11.77 22.08
N ILE A 142 -1.62 11.17 22.33
CA ILE A 142 -2.42 10.50 21.32
C ILE A 142 -2.84 11.48 20.23
N GLN A 143 -3.29 12.69 20.60
CA GLN A 143 -3.73 13.70 19.65
C GLN A 143 -2.59 14.20 18.74
N VAL A 144 -1.36 14.26 19.24
CA VAL A 144 -0.19 14.67 18.45
C VAL A 144 0.32 13.53 17.55
N LEU A 145 0.34 12.31 18.06
CA LEU A 145 0.94 11.17 17.34
C LEU A 145 0.00 10.51 16.33
N LYS A 146 -1.31 10.52 16.59
CA LYS A 146 -2.34 9.94 15.72
C LYS A 146 -2.34 10.52 14.28
N PRO A 147 -2.28 11.85 14.06
CA PRO A 147 -2.33 12.43 12.72
C PRO A 147 -1.03 12.29 11.92
N ILE A 148 0.06 11.78 12.53
CA ILE A 148 1.31 11.59 11.80
C ILE A 148 1.12 10.51 10.74
N SER A 149 1.35 10.90 9.48
CA SER A 149 1.22 9.96 8.36
C SER A 149 2.18 8.77 8.54
N PRO A 150 1.70 7.54 8.32
CA PRO A 150 2.56 6.34 8.30
C PRO A 150 3.78 6.45 7.39
N LEU A 151 3.62 7.13 6.26
CA LEU A 151 4.72 7.37 5.32
C LEU A 151 5.84 8.23 5.92
N ALA A 152 5.55 9.09 6.89
CA ALA A 152 6.57 9.88 7.58
C ALA A 152 7.48 9.03 8.48
N TRP A 153 6.97 7.89 8.98
CA TRP A 153 7.75 6.96 9.79
C TRP A 153 8.72 6.10 8.98
N MET A 154 8.46 5.89 7.67
CA MET A 154 9.26 5.00 6.83
C MET A 154 10.74 5.45 6.69
N PRO A 155 11.06 6.71 6.37
CA PRO A 155 12.45 7.17 6.31
C PRO A 155 13.17 7.05 7.66
N LEU A 156 12.48 7.37 8.75
CA LEU A 156 13.03 7.27 10.10
C LEU A 156 13.35 5.81 10.46
N ALA A 157 12.43 4.90 10.17
CA ALA A 157 12.62 3.47 10.40
C ALA A 157 13.78 2.91 9.59
N LEU A 158 13.87 3.25 8.29
CA LEU A 158 14.95 2.80 7.42
C LEU A 158 16.32 3.33 7.88
N TYR A 159 16.38 4.57 8.31
CA TYR A 159 17.63 5.17 8.80
C TYR A 159 18.11 4.52 10.10
N THR A 160 17.17 4.20 11.00
CA THR A 160 17.47 3.67 12.34
C THR A 160 17.72 2.16 12.32
N ILE A 161 16.85 1.41 11.64
CA ILE A 161 16.83 -0.07 11.64
C ILE A 161 17.79 -0.62 10.58
N LYS A 162 17.94 0.09 9.45
CA LYS A 162 18.80 -0.28 8.29
C LYS A 162 18.42 -1.60 7.61
N ASP A 163 17.26 -2.17 7.93
CA ASP A 163 16.69 -3.34 7.29
C ASP A 163 15.28 -2.99 6.78
N SER A 164 15.05 -3.21 5.49
CA SER A 164 13.79 -2.85 4.83
C SER A 164 12.62 -3.71 5.31
N ALA A 165 12.84 -5.00 5.60
CA ALA A 165 11.78 -5.89 6.03
C ALA A 165 11.31 -5.56 7.44
N VAL A 166 12.26 -5.34 8.35
CA VAL A 166 11.99 -4.97 9.75
C VAL A 166 11.39 -3.57 9.83
N SER A 167 11.89 -2.62 9.03
CA SER A 167 11.32 -1.27 8.94
C SER A 167 9.86 -1.30 8.48
N GLY A 168 9.53 -2.16 7.52
CA GLY A 168 8.15 -2.38 7.09
C GLY A 168 7.25 -2.89 8.21
N VAL A 169 7.70 -3.89 8.97
CA VAL A 169 6.96 -4.41 10.14
C VAL A 169 6.78 -3.32 11.21
N PHE A 170 7.81 -2.53 11.49
CA PHE A 170 7.74 -1.41 12.44
C PHE A 170 6.69 -0.36 12.02
N VAL A 171 6.66 0.02 10.75
CA VAL A 171 5.67 0.99 10.25
C VAL A 171 4.26 0.43 10.38
N ILE A 172 4.03 -0.85 10.06
CA ILE A 172 2.73 -1.51 10.23
C ILE A 172 2.33 -1.53 11.71
N PHE A 173 3.28 -1.84 12.61
CA PHE A 173 3.08 -1.79 14.05
C PHE A 173 2.60 -0.41 14.51
N ILE A 174 3.32 0.66 14.18
CA ILE A 174 2.96 2.04 14.56
C ILE A 174 1.60 2.46 13.99
N CYS A 175 1.32 2.11 12.73
CA CYS A 175 0.04 2.42 12.08
C CYS A 175 -1.15 1.75 12.77
N SER A 176 -0.96 0.51 13.22
CA SER A 176 -2.01 -0.29 13.85
C SER A 176 -2.17 0.04 15.33
N LEU A 177 -1.09 0.47 15.99
CA LEU A 177 -1.05 0.72 17.44
C LEU A 177 -2.05 1.79 17.88
N TRP A 178 -2.01 2.96 17.24
CA TRP A 178 -2.85 4.11 17.66
C TRP A 178 -4.35 3.85 17.53
N PRO A 179 -4.87 3.41 16.37
CA PRO A 179 -6.30 3.11 16.25
C PRO A 179 -6.76 2.05 17.23
N MET A 180 -5.94 1.01 17.42
CA MET A 180 -6.27 -0.10 18.30
C MET A 180 -6.29 0.32 19.78
N LEU A 181 -5.29 1.09 20.22
CA LEU A 181 -5.20 1.63 21.57
C LEU A 181 -6.40 2.53 21.89
N ILE A 182 -6.75 3.46 21.00
CA ILE A 182 -7.87 4.38 21.19
C ILE A 182 -9.18 3.63 21.23
N ASN A 183 -9.42 2.71 20.31
CA ASN A 183 -10.67 1.93 20.26
C ASN A 183 -10.82 1.03 21.49
N THR A 184 -9.73 0.44 21.96
CA THR A 184 -9.75 -0.38 23.20
C THR A 184 -10.04 0.50 24.41
N ALA A 185 -9.35 1.64 24.56
CA ALA A 185 -9.58 2.56 25.68
C ALA A 185 -11.02 3.09 25.69
N PHE A 186 -11.55 3.47 24.52
CA PHE A 186 -12.93 3.91 24.37
C PHE A 186 -13.92 2.78 24.70
N GLY A 187 -13.68 1.57 24.17
CA GLY A 187 -14.50 0.40 24.46
C GLY A 187 -14.60 0.13 25.97
N VAL A 188 -13.46 0.12 26.66
CA VAL A 188 -13.40 -0.12 28.11
C VAL A 188 -14.09 0.99 28.90
N SER A 189 -13.89 2.26 28.53
CA SER A 189 -14.50 3.40 29.21
C SER A 189 -16.02 3.46 29.00
N SER A 190 -16.55 2.85 27.94
CA SER A 190 -17.99 2.83 27.63
C SER A 190 -18.75 1.73 28.36
N VAL A 191 -18.06 0.77 28.99
CA VAL A 191 -18.69 -0.30 29.77
C VAL A 191 -19.33 0.31 31.03
N LYS A 192 -20.63 0.04 31.24
CA LYS A 192 -21.35 0.50 32.44
C LYS A 192 -20.72 -0.10 33.68
N ARG A 193 -20.52 0.72 34.72
CA ARG A 193 -19.95 0.28 36.02
C ARG A 193 -20.72 -0.88 36.69
N GLU A 194 -21.99 -1.03 36.34
CA GLU A 194 -22.87 -2.12 36.85
C GLU A 194 -22.39 -3.53 36.44
N TRP A 195 -21.58 -3.63 35.36
CA TRP A 195 -21.04 -4.89 34.88
C TRP A 195 -19.62 -5.20 35.41
N LEU A 196 -19.06 -4.30 36.22
CA LEU A 196 -17.70 -4.42 36.76
C LEU A 196 -17.71 -4.81 38.29
N ASN A 197 -18.90 -4.99 38.89
CA ASN A 197 -19.06 -5.40 40.31
C ASN A 197 -19.49 -6.85 40.41
#